data_9467537df3efa007843e59bc1225bc9d
#
_entry.id   9467537df3efa007843e59bc1225bc9d
#
_cell.length_a   1.000
_cell.length_b   1.000
_cell.length_c   1.000
_cell.angle_alpha   90.00
_cell.angle_beta   90.00
_cell.angle_gamma   90.00
#
_symmetry.space_group_name_H-M   'P 1'
#
loop_
_entity.id
_entity.type
_entity.pdbx_description
1 polymer ?
#
loop_
_entity_poly.entity_id
_entity_poly.type
_entity_poly.pdbx_seq_one_letter_code
_entity_poly.pdbx_strand_id
1 'polypeptide(L)'
;MQKIMFNDRYGLTDAVIDYIKNNTRRIEGGEQFQRAATSAEDFTYEEATGCIVMCCQGIEIFRHKCRYKVGEVVAVAQSYYHAFSPRCDIPVYGADRTPGWRNKLFVRADLMPHQIRITGIKCEQLQSISHDDCFREGIIESWYESTDTTTYGFVDEKKGTAVEFDTPRKAFAALIDKVSGRGTWDRNPWVVVY
;
A
#
# COMPACT_ATOMS: atom_id res chain seq x y z
N MET A 1 -13.90 -7.30 11.52
CA MET A 1 -12.80 -7.37 10.50
C MET A 1 -12.41 -5.94 10.11
N GLN A 2 -11.14 -5.65 10.05
CA GLN A 2 -10.63 -4.36 9.55
C GLN A 2 -10.64 -4.33 8.01
N LYS A 3 -10.49 -3.14 7.43
CA LYS A 3 -10.31 -2.98 5.98
C LYS A 3 -9.02 -2.23 5.69
N ILE A 4 -8.40 -2.58 4.56
CA ILE A 4 -7.23 -1.90 4.01
C ILE A 4 -7.62 -1.20 2.71
N MET A 5 -7.12 0.03 2.52
CA MET A 5 -7.40 0.83 1.34
C MET A 5 -6.13 1.03 0.54
N PHE A 6 -6.23 0.87 -0.78
CA PHE A 6 -5.19 1.19 -1.75
C PHE A 6 -5.66 2.33 -2.66
N ASN A 7 -4.79 2.91 -3.44
CA ASN A 7 -5.13 4.04 -4.30
C ASN A 7 -5.65 3.56 -5.66
N ASP A 8 -6.96 3.74 -5.92
CA ASP A 8 -7.59 3.32 -7.18
C ASP A 8 -7.09 4.10 -8.40
N ARG A 9 -6.71 5.37 -8.20
CA ARG A 9 -6.21 6.20 -9.30
C ARG A 9 -4.97 5.62 -9.98
N TYR A 10 -4.18 4.86 -9.23
CA TYR A 10 -2.95 4.25 -9.74
C TYR A 10 -3.07 2.72 -9.82
N GLY A 11 -4.30 2.19 -9.94
CA GLY A 11 -4.56 0.77 -10.12
C GLY A 11 -4.15 -0.13 -8.95
N LEU A 12 -3.80 0.45 -7.77
CA LEU A 12 -3.22 -0.34 -6.68
C LEU A 12 -4.21 -1.26 -5.99
N THR A 13 -5.51 -0.98 -6.06
CA THR A 13 -6.54 -1.90 -5.54
C THR A 13 -6.63 -3.16 -6.42
N ASP A 14 -6.67 -2.98 -7.73
CA ASP A 14 -6.74 -4.07 -8.70
C ASP A 14 -5.43 -4.87 -8.69
N ALA A 15 -4.28 -4.21 -8.60
CA ALA A 15 -2.99 -4.87 -8.45
C ALA A 15 -2.91 -5.81 -7.22
N VAL A 16 -3.60 -5.49 -6.12
CA VAL A 16 -3.73 -6.39 -4.95
C VAL A 16 -4.66 -7.55 -5.26
N ILE A 17 -5.79 -7.30 -5.91
CA ILE A 17 -6.79 -8.33 -6.27
C ILE A 17 -6.18 -9.33 -7.25
N ASP A 18 -5.37 -8.85 -8.20
CA ASP A 18 -4.69 -9.65 -9.22
C ASP A 18 -3.37 -10.28 -8.74
N TYR A 19 -3.06 -10.17 -7.43
CA TYR A 19 -1.85 -10.70 -6.79
C TYR A 19 -0.52 -10.13 -7.31
N ILE A 20 -0.55 -9.02 -8.04
CA ILE A 20 0.64 -8.30 -8.51
C ILE A 20 1.28 -7.55 -7.33
N LYS A 21 0.44 -6.84 -6.56
CA LYS A 21 0.89 -6.11 -5.38
C LYS A 21 0.63 -6.93 -4.11
N ASN A 22 1.69 -7.25 -3.38
CA ASN A 22 1.63 -8.02 -2.14
C ASN A 22 2.41 -7.41 -0.96
N ASN A 23 3.02 -6.25 -1.16
CA ASN A 23 3.59 -5.43 -0.10
C ASN A 23 2.92 -4.06 -0.05
N THR A 24 2.91 -3.43 1.11
CA THR A 24 2.46 -2.04 1.25
C THR A 24 3.25 -1.31 2.32
N ARG A 25 3.88 -0.20 1.94
CA ARG A 25 4.63 0.69 2.82
C ARG A 25 3.73 1.83 3.29
N ARG A 26 3.63 2.02 4.60
CA ARG A 26 2.78 3.04 5.21
C ARG A 26 3.55 3.90 6.19
N ILE A 27 3.37 5.21 6.08
CA ILE A 27 3.87 6.16 7.06
C ILE A 27 2.89 6.14 8.23
N GLU A 28 3.36 5.64 9.37
CA GLU A 28 2.56 5.50 10.59
C GLU A 28 3.24 6.21 11.78
N GLY A 29 2.55 6.36 12.90
CA GLY A 29 3.10 6.76 14.20
C GLY A 29 3.52 8.23 14.35
N GLY A 30 3.40 9.06 13.32
CA GLY A 30 3.69 10.49 13.37
C GLY A 30 5.16 10.83 13.71
N GLU A 31 5.39 12.05 14.21
CA GLU A 31 6.76 12.55 14.49
C GLU A 31 7.49 11.73 15.56
N GLN A 32 6.80 11.27 16.59
CA GLN A 32 7.43 10.51 17.68
C GLN A 32 8.00 9.19 17.16
N PHE A 33 7.24 8.49 16.30
CA PHE A 33 7.70 7.30 15.62
C PHE A 33 8.94 7.59 14.75
N GLN A 34 8.91 8.65 13.94
CA GLN A 34 10.02 9.02 13.05
C GLN A 34 11.30 9.34 13.84
N ARG A 35 11.19 10.08 14.94
CA ARG A 35 12.32 10.41 15.82
C ARG A 35 12.90 9.16 16.48
N ALA A 36 12.04 8.32 17.06
CA ALA A 36 12.46 7.08 17.71
C ALA A 36 13.14 6.14 16.71
N ALA A 37 12.54 5.95 15.52
CA ALA A 37 13.09 5.11 14.49
C ALA A 37 14.46 5.59 13.98
N THR A 38 14.68 6.92 13.92
CA THR A 38 15.97 7.48 13.54
C THR A 38 17.05 7.22 14.60
N SER A 39 16.68 7.08 15.87
CA SER A 39 17.59 6.82 16.98
C SER A 39 17.77 5.33 17.29
N ALA A 40 16.94 4.47 16.70
CA ALA A 40 16.97 3.03 16.93
C ALA A 40 18.06 2.36 16.10
N GLU A 41 18.69 1.36 16.68
CA GLU A 41 19.65 0.46 16.03
C GLU A 41 18.95 -0.83 15.59
N ASP A 42 17.95 -1.28 16.37
CA ASP A 42 17.22 -2.52 16.13
C ASP A 42 15.71 -2.32 16.12
N PHE A 43 15.04 -3.10 15.25
CA PHE A 43 13.59 -3.13 15.10
C PHE A 43 13.10 -4.59 15.21
N THR A 44 12.24 -4.85 16.16
CA THR A 44 11.64 -6.18 16.35
C THR A 44 10.12 -6.08 16.33
N TYR A 45 9.47 -6.90 15.49
CA TYR A 45 8.02 -7.06 15.57
C TYR A 45 7.66 -8.11 16.60
N GLU A 46 6.87 -7.73 17.59
CA GLU A 46 6.40 -8.60 18.66
C GLU A 46 4.96 -9.05 18.36
N GLU A 47 4.80 -10.32 17.97
CA GLU A 47 3.50 -10.87 17.55
C GLU A 47 2.44 -10.81 18.65
N ALA A 48 2.84 -11.08 19.91
CA ALA A 48 1.93 -11.10 21.04
C ALA A 48 1.20 -9.77 21.24
N THR A 49 1.89 -8.66 21.07
CA THR A 49 1.33 -7.31 21.24
C THR A 49 0.90 -6.68 19.91
N GLY A 50 1.47 -7.12 18.79
CA GLY A 50 1.32 -6.52 17.47
C GLY A 50 2.00 -5.15 17.39
N CYS A 51 3.15 -5.03 18.04
CA CYS A 51 3.92 -3.80 18.08
C CYS A 51 5.29 -3.99 17.42
N ILE A 52 5.82 -2.90 16.85
CA ILE A 52 7.24 -2.78 16.54
C ILE A 52 7.91 -2.17 17.76
N VAL A 53 8.90 -2.89 18.29
CA VAL A 53 9.75 -2.44 19.39
C VAL A 53 11.04 -1.91 18.78
N MET A 54 11.43 -0.72 19.19
CA MET A 54 12.63 -0.02 18.75
C MET A 54 13.63 0.03 19.89
N CYS A 55 14.82 -0.45 19.66
CA CYS A 55 15.87 -0.51 20.67
C CYS A 55 17.10 0.29 20.23
N CYS A 56 17.80 0.87 21.22
CA CYS A 56 19.11 1.46 21.08
C CYS A 56 19.99 0.91 22.20
N GLN A 57 21.16 0.36 21.86
CA GLN A 57 22.08 -0.31 22.79
C GLN A 57 21.38 -1.38 23.64
N GLY A 58 20.45 -2.13 23.03
CA GLY A 58 19.69 -3.18 23.70
C GLY A 58 18.59 -2.71 24.64
N ILE A 59 18.36 -1.41 24.75
CA ILE A 59 17.30 -0.83 25.60
C ILE A 59 16.13 -0.41 24.72
N GLU A 60 14.90 -0.79 25.10
CA GLU A 60 13.69 -0.32 24.42
C GLU A 60 13.54 1.19 24.61
N ILE A 61 13.52 1.92 23.50
CA ILE A 61 13.34 3.38 23.48
C ILE A 61 11.94 3.80 23.00
N PHE A 62 11.27 2.94 22.22
CA PHE A 62 9.94 3.23 21.72
C PHE A 62 9.21 1.95 21.34
N ARG A 63 7.86 1.98 21.45
CA ARG A 63 6.97 0.89 21.05
C ARG A 63 5.84 1.46 20.22
N HIS A 64 5.74 0.98 18.97
CA HIS A 64 4.68 1.40 18.05
C HIS A 64 3.65 0.30 17.84
N LYS A 65 2.39 0.59 18.12
CA LYS A 65 1.28 -0.31 17.81
C LYS A 65 0.99 -0.26 16.32
N CYS A 66 1.26 -1.35 15.62
CA CYS A 66 0.96 -1.47 14.19
C CYS A 66 -0.55 -1.45 13.94
N ARG A 67 -0.93 -0.94 12.79
CA ARG A 67 -2.34 -0.87 12.37
C ARG A 67 -2.94 -2.27 12.18
N TYR A 68 -2.17 -3.19 11.61
CA TYR A 68 -2.54 -4.59 11.40
C TYR A 68 -1.59 -5.50 12.17
N LYS A 69 -1.97 -6.77 12.33
CA LYS A 69 -1.15 -7.79 12.98
C LYS A 69 -0.79 -8.90 12.00
N VAL A 70 0.33 -9.56 12.22
CA VAL A 70 0.67 -10.81 11.51
C VAL A 70 -0.42 -11.84 11.76
N GLY A 71 -0.85 -12.55 10.72
CA GLY A 71 -1.97 -13.49 10.75
C GLY A 71 -3.35 -12.86 10.60
N GLU A 72 -3.50 -11.54 10.76
CA GLU A 72 -4.79 -10.86 10.60
C GLU A 72 -5.29 -10.94 9.15
N VAL A 73 -6.57 -11.23 8.99
CA VAL A 73 -7.27 -11.15 7.71
C VAL A 73 -7.99 -9.81 7.62
N VAL A 74 -7.71 -9.05 6.58
CA VAL A 74 -8.28 -7.72 6.34
C VAL A 74 -8.98 -7.67 4.99
N ALA A 75 -10.09 -6.95 4.92
CA ALA A 75 -10.84 -6.77 3.69
C ALA A 75 -10.17 -5.72 2.79
N VAL A 76 -10.02 -6.01 1.50
CA VAL A 76 -9.61 -5.02 0.49
C VAL A 76 -10.79 -4.10 0.21
N ALA A 77 -10.69 -2.84 0.60
CA ALA A 77 -11.78 -1.89 0.44
C ALA A 77 -11.95 -1.49 -1.04
N GLN A 78 -13.10 -1.82 -1.59
CA GLN A 78 -13.57 -1.39 -2.91
C GLN A 78 -14.87 -0.60 -2.73
N SER A 79 -15.18 0.35 -3.63
CA SER A 79 -16.53 0.91 -3.64
C SER A 79 -17.53 -0.21 -3.98
N TYR A 80 -18.77 -0.12 -3.51
CA TYR A 80 -19.78 -1.12 -3.85
C TYR A 80 -20.03 -1.18 -5.36
N TYR A 81 -19.94 -0.05 -6.03
CA TYR A 81 -20.01 0.00 -7.49
C TYR A 81 -18.90 -0.87 -8.11
N HIS A 82 -17.66 -0.73 -7.67
CA HIS A 82 -16.53 -1.50 -8.21
C HIS A 82 -16.61 -2.99 -7.82
N ALA A 83 -17.02 -3.30 -6.59
CA ALA A 83 -17.09 -4.66 -6.10
C ALA A 83 -18.22 -5.50 -6.74
N PHE A 84 -19.35 -4.87 -7.10
CA PHE A 84 -20.57 -5.59 -7.47
C PHE A 84 -21.16 -5.23 -8.84
N SER A 85 -20.85 -4.03 -9.40
CA SER A 85 -21.45 -3.56 -10.66
C SER A 85 -21.08 -4.40 -11.89
N PRO A 86 -19.88 -4.97 -12.05
CA PRO A 86 -19.56 -5.81 -13.21
C PRO A 86 -20.44 -7.07 -13.34
N ARG A 87 -21.17 -7.44 -12.28
CA ARG A 87 -22.02 -8.63 -12.21
C ARG A 87 -23.52 -8.35 -12.23
N CYS A 88 -23.91 -7.08 -12.18
CA CYS A 88 -25.31 -6.67 -12.17
C CYS A 88 -25.59 -5.77 -13.37
N ASP A 89 -26.16 -6.32 -14.43
CA ASP A 89 -26.74 -5.57 -15.56
C ASP A 89 -28.00 -4.79 -15.17
N ILE A 90 -28.34 -4.76 -13.90
CA ILE A 90 -29.50 -4.06 -13.38
C ILE A 90 -29.05 -2.74 -12.76
N PRO A 91 -29.48 -1.58 -13.33
CA PRO A 91 -29.32 -0.29 -12.66
C PRO A 91 -30.07 -0.36 -11.33
N VAL A 92 -29.34 -0.42 -10.22
CA VAL A 92 -29.97 -0.37 -8.89
C VAL A 92 -30.42 1.07 -8.68
N TYR A 93 -31.69 1.37 -8.95
CA TYR A 93 -32.31 2.67 -8.72
C TYR A 93 -32.08 3.11 -7.27
N GLY A 94 -31.45 4.27 -7.07
CA GLY A 94 -31.16 4.81 -5.74
C GLY A 94 -29.81 4.36 -5.13
N ALA A 95 -29.10 3.46 -5.75
CA ALA A 95 -27.79 2.98 -5.26
C ALA A 95 -26.75 4.10 -5.12
N ASP A 96 -26.81 5.12 -5.99
CA ASP A 96 -25.90 6.28 -5.94
C ASP A 96 -25.96 7.07 -4.62
N ARG A 97 -27.06 6.94 -3.85
CA ARG A 97 -27.25 7.57 -2.54
C ARG A 97 -26.77 6.70 -1.38
N THR A 98 -26.43 5.43 -1.63
CA THR A 98 -25.96 4.52 -0.58
C THR A 98 -24.54 4.89 -0.17
N PRO A 99 -24.26 5.14 1.12
CA PRO A 99 -22.89 5.29 1.59
C PRO A 99 -22.04 4.11 1.16
N GLY A 100 -20.85 4.38 0.59
CA GLY A 100 -19.98 3.32 0.06
C GLY A 100 -20.20 2.99 -1.42
N TRP A 101 -21.29 3.46 -2.06
CA TRP A 101 -21.54 3.14 -3.47
C TRP A 101 -20.39 3.56 -4.39
N ARG A 102 -19.94 4.83 -4.30
CA ARG A 102 -18.77 5.34 -5.05
C ARG A 102 -17.54 5.61 -4.18
N ASN A 103 -17.72 5.71 -2.85
CA ASN A 103 -16.65 6.06 -1.92
C ASN A 103 -16.37 4.90 -0.96
N LYS A 104 -15.26 4.22 -1.18
CA LYS A 104 -14.82 3.07 -0.38
C LYS A 104 -14.50 3.37 1.09
N LEU A 105 -14.41 4.65 1.48
CA LEU A 105 -14.32 5.02 2.89
C LEU A 105 -15.51 4.52 3.72
N PHE A 106 -16.69 4.47 3.11
CA PHE A 106 -17.94 4.13 3.79
C PHE A 106 -18.40 2.70 3.58
N VAL A 107 -17.60 1.84 2.92
CA VAL A 107 -17.95 0.43 2.75
C VAL A 107 -17.76 -0.35 4.05
N ARG A 108 -18.56 -1.38 4.23
CA ARG A 108 -18.43 -2.36 5.30
C ARG A 108 -17.42 -3.43 4.91
N ALA A 109 -16.50 -3.74 5.81
CA ALA A 109 -15.45 -4.73 5.57
C ALA A 109 -16.00 -6.16 5.33
N ASP A 110 -17.09 -6.51 6.03
CA ASP A 110 -17.72 -7.82 5.93
C ASP A 110 -18.47 -8.07 4.61
N LEU A 111 -18.70 -7.02 3.83
CA LEU A 111 -19.31 -7.11 2.49
C LEU A 111 -18.29 -7.14 1.36
N MET A 112 -17.01 -6.96 1.64
CA MET A 112 -15.99 -6.94 0.60
C MET A 112 -15.66 -8.35 0.08
N PRO A 113 -15.66 -8.55 -1.25
CA PRO A 113 -15.43 -9.86 -1.84
C PRO A 113 -13.99 -10.36 -1.71
N HIS A 114 -13.02 -9.43 -1.60
CA HIS A 114 -11.61 -9.74 -1.55
C HIS A 114 -11.02 -9.48 -0.17
N GLN A 115 -10.22 -10.43 0.31
CA GLN A 115 -9.56 -10.39 1.59
C GLN A 115 -8.08 -10.78 1.42
N ILE A 116 -7.22 -10.18 2.21
CA ILE A 116 -5.80 -10.53 2.26
C ILE A 116 -5.39 -10.85 3.70
N ARG A 117 -4.38 -11.70 3.84
CA ARG A 117 -3.75 -12.02 5.12
C ARG A 117 -2.44 -11.27 5.25
N ILE A 118 -2.25 -10.60 6.37
CA ILE A 118 -0.95 -10.00 6.70
C ILE A 118 0.01 -11.11 7.09
N THR A 119 1.06 -11.29 6.33
CA THR A 119 2.02 -12.40 6.52
C THR A 119 3.31 -11.98 7.21
N GLY A 120 3.61 -10.68 7.19
CA GLY A 120 4.80 -10.12 7.83
C GLY A 120 4.67 -8.63 8.10
N ILE A 121 5.43 -8.15 9.06
CA ILE A 121 5.51 -6.73 9.40
C ILE A 121 6.97 -6.39 9.67
N LYS A 122 7.48 -5.34 9.05
CA LYS A 122 8.83 -4.79 9.32
C LYS A 122 8.80 -3.27 9.30
N CYS A 123 9.83 -2.67 9.89
CA CYS A 123 10.10 -1.23 9.81
C CYS A 123 11.38 -1.01 9.01
N GLU A 124 11.34 -0.06 8.08
CA GLU A 124 12.51 0.31 7.29
C GLU A 124 12.40 1.76 6.81
N GLN A 125 13.51 2.36 6.38
CA GLN A 125 13.47 3.61 5.65
C GLN A 125 12.85 3.38 4.25
N LEU A 126 12.06 4.33 3.79
CA LEU A 126 11.34 4.23 2.50
C LEU A 126 12.29 3.94 1.33
N GLN A 127 13.46 4.58 1.32
CA GLN A 127 14.45 4.39 0.26
C GLN A 127 15.26 3.09 0.38
N SER A 128 15.10 2.30 1.44
CA SER A 128 15.71 0.97 1.56
C SER A 128 15.00 -0.09 0.73
N ILE A 129 13.95 0.29 0.00
CA ILE A 129 13.21 -0.61 -0.88
C ILE A 129 14.13 -1.27 -1.92
N SER A 130 14.04 -2.59 -2.07
CA SER A 130 14.72 -3.35 -3.12
C SER A 130 14.02 -3.22 -4.47
N HIS A 131 14.70 -3.63 -5.57
CA HIS A 131 14.06 -3.70 -6.89
C HIS A 131 12.85 -4.63 -6.89
N ASP A 132 12.99 -5.82 -6.30
CA ASP A 132 11.91 -6.81 -6.21
C ASP A 132 10.72 -6.28 -5.40
N ASP A 133 10.98 -5.56 -4.33
CA ASP A 133 9.93 -4.94 -3.54
C ASP A 133 9.20 -3.81 -4.29
N CYS A 134 9.83 -3.15 -5.27
CA CYS A 134 9.13 -2.19 -6.12
C CYS A 134 8.01 -2.87 -6.93
N PHE A 135 8.27 -4.06 -7.48
CA PHE A 135 7.23 -4.85 -8.17
C PHE A 135 6.14 -5.28 -7.19
N ARG A 136 6.51 -5.74 -6.00
CA ARG A 136 5.55 -6.09 -4.94
C ARG A 136 4.71 -4.91 -4.43
N GLU A 137 5.15 -3.69 -4.69
CA GLU A 137 4.37 -2.46 -4.43
C GLU A 137 3.46 -2.06 -5.61
N GLY A 138 3.49 -2.81 -6.72
CA GLY A 138 2.61 -2.61 -7.87
C GLY A 138 3.26 -1.85 -9.03
N ILE A 139 4.59 -1.78 -9.09
CA ILE A 139 5.31 -1.32 -10.28
C ILE A 139 5.26 -2.43 -11.32
N ILE A 140 4.97 -2.06 -12.56
CA ILE A 140 4.84 -2.96 -13.71
C ILE A 140 6.07 -2.80 -14.60
N GLU A 141 6.59 -3.91 -15.07
CA GLU A 141 7.61 -3.96 -16.12
C GLU A 141 6.94 -4.06 -17.48
N SER A 142 7.39 -3.27 -18.45
CA SER A 142 6.90 -3.27 -19.83
C SER A 142 8.10 -3.35 -20.78
N TRP A 143 8.04 -4.30 -21.72
CA TRP A 143 9.06 -4.45 -22.75
C TRP A 143 8.49 -4.03 -24.11
N TYR A 144 9.25 -3.22 -24.83
CA TYR A 144 8.90 -2.70 -26.14
C TYR A 144 9.79 -3.32 -27.22
N GLU A 145 9.24 -4.25 -28.00
CA GLU A 145 9.94 -4.95 -29.06
C GLU A 145 10.51 -4.00 -30.13
N SER A 146 9.77 -2.94 -30.46
CA SER A 146 10.16 -1.96 -31.49
C SER A 146 11.44 -1.19 -31.18
N THR A 147 11.79 -1.03 -29.92
CA THR A 147 12.96 -0.27 -29.44
C THR A 147 13.94 -1.13 -28.66
N ASP A 148 13.61 -2.40 -28.43
CA ASP A 148 14.36 -3.30 -27.54
C ASP A 148 14.64 -2.67 -26.18
N THR A 149 13.61 -2.04 -25.62
CA THR A 149 13.72 -1.27 -24.36
C THR A 149 12.75 -1.79 -23.32
N THR A 150 13.23 -1.97 -22.08
CA THR A 150 12.42 -2.26 -20.91
C THR A 150 12.17 -0.98 -20.12
N THR A 151 10.93 -0.73 -19.76
CA THR A 151 10.52 0.37 -18.88
C THR A 151 9.78 -0.15 -17.67
N TYR A 152 9.69 0.68 -16.65
CA TYR A 152 9.05 0.36 -15.36
C TYR A 152 8.08 1.47 -15.00
N GLY A 153 6.88 1.13 -14.57
CA GLY A 153 5.90 2.18 -14.35
C GLY A 153 4.64 1.75 -13.63
N PHE A 154 3.67 2.63 -13.70
CA PHE A 154 2.31 2.42 -13.21
C PHE A 154 1.32 3.18 -14.10
N VAL A 155 0.04 2.79 -14.06
CA VAL A 155 -1.01 3.46 -14.83
C VAL A 155 -1.65 4.56 -13.98
N ASP A 156 -1.86 5.77 -14.55
CA ASP A 156 -2.76 6.78 -13.98
C ASP A 156 -4.14 6.57 -14.60
N GLU A 157 -5.00 5.80 -13.93
CA GLU A 157 -6.34 5.42 -14.39
C GLU A 157 -7.20 6.63 -14.73
N LYS A 158 -7.04 7.75 -14.02
CA LYS A 158 -7.77 8.97 -14.29
C LYS A 158 -7.40 9.61 -15.64
N LYS A 159 -6.14 9.40 -16.08
CA LYS A 159 -5.64 9.93 -17.34
C LYS A 159 -5.67 8.90 -18.46
N GLY A 160 -5.81 7.61 -18.12
CA GLY A 160 -5.69 6.50 -19.07
C GLY A 160 -4.29 6.40 -19.68
N THR A 161 -3.25 6.80 -18.95
CA THR A 161 -1.87 6.83 -19.46
C THR A 161 -0.91 6.11 -18.52
N ALA A 162 0.03 5.36 -19.09
CA ALA A 162 1.17 4.84 -18.35
C ALA A 162 2.16 5.97 -18.01
N VAL A 163 2.77 5.86 -16.84
CA VAL A 163 3.86 6.72 -16.37
C VAL A 163 5.09 5.83 -16.22
N GLU A 164 6.09 6.02 -17.08
CA GLU A 164 7.18 5.09 -17.24
C GLU A 164 8.55 5.70 -16.90
N PHE A 165 9.47 4.85 -16.47
CA PHE A 165 10.81 5.18 -16.01
C PHE A 165 11.80 4.10 -16.44
N ASP A 166 13.09 4.43 -16.37
CA ASP A 166 14.20 3.54 -16.71
C ASP A 166 14.55 2.52 -15.60
N THR A 167 14.04 2.72 -14.40
CA THR A 167 14.27 1.80 -13.28
C THR A 167 13.03 1.64 -12.40
N PRO A 168 12.83 0.44 -11.77
CA PRO A 168 11.72 0.21 -10.84
C PRO A 168 11.72 1.18 -9.67
N ARG A 169 12.91 1.54 -9.18
CA ARG A 169 13.09 2.46 -8.05
C ARG A 169 12.62 3.89 -8.38
N LYS A 170 12.90 4.41 -9.59
CA LYS A 170 12.40 5.71 -10.03
C LYS A 170 10.88 5.69 -10.21
N ALA A 171 10.34 4.61 -10.75
CA ALA A 171 8.90 4.41 -10.88
C ALA A 171 8.22 4.42 -9.49
N PHE A 172 8.76 3.68 -8.54
CA PHE A 172 8.24 3.66 -7.16
C PHE A 172 8.36 5.03 -6.47
N ALA A 173 9.49 5.73 -6.63
CA ALA A 173 9.67 7.08 -6.09
C ALA A 173 8.59 8.06 -6.60
N ALA A 174 8.29 8.00 -7.89
CA ALA A 174 7.23 8.82 -8.47
C ALA A 174 5.83 8.39 -7.99
N LEU A 175 5.58 7.08 -7.83
CA LEU A 175 4.32 6.55 -7.33
C LEU A 175 4.07 6.98 -5.88
N ILE A 176 5.06 6.81 -5.00
CA ILE A 176 4.90 7.15 -3.57
C ILE A 176 4.66 8.64 -3.36
N ASP A 177 5.31 9.50 -4.14
CA ASP A 177 5.06 10.94 -4.13
C ASP A 177 3.63 11.31 -4.55
N LYS A 178 3.03 10.54 -5.47
CA LYS A 178 1.63 10.74 -5.87
C LYS A 178 0.64 10.20 -4.83
N VAL A 179 0.97 9.11 -4.15
CA VAL A 179 0.09 8.44 -3.17
C VAL A 179 0.17 9.10 -1.79
N SER A 180 1.37 9.46 -1.34
CA SER A 180 1.65 9.93 0.02
C SER A 180 2.00 11.43 0.10
N GLY A 181 1.99 12.11 -1.06
CA GLY A 181 2.28 13.54 -1.19
C GLY A 181 3.68 13.81 -1.72
N ARG A 182 3.79 14.91 -2.49
CA ARG A 182 5.03 15.34 -3.15
C ARG A 182 6.19 15.48 -2.14
N GLY A 183 7.37 15.00 -2.53
CA GLY A 183 8.59 15.04 -1.72
C GLY A 183 8.64 13.98 -0.62
N THR A 184 7.72 13.02 -0.61
CA THR A 184 7.76 11.91 0.36
C THR A 184 8.99 11.04 0.13
N TRP A 185 9.33 10.78 -1.14
CA TRP A 185 10.54 10.04 -1.48
C TRP A 185 11.81 10.72 -0.93
N ASP A 186 11.96 12.02 -1.17
CA ASP A 186 13.17 12.77 -0.76
C ASP A 186 13.31 12.89 0.76
N ARG A 187 12.18 12.99 1.49
CA ARG A 187 12.19 12.98 2.96
C ARG A 187 12.61 11.64 3.55
N ASN A 188 12.54 10.57 2.77
CA ASN A 188 12.93 9.22 3.16
C ASN A 188 12.41 8.80 4.55
N PRO A 189 11.10 8.88 4.84
CA PRO A 189 10.57 8.57 6.15
C PRO A 189 10.74 7.09 6.50
N TRP A 190 10.73 6.78 7.78
CA TRP A 190 10.53 5.43 8.27
C TRP A 190 9.10 4.97 7.99
N VAL A 191 8.96 3.76 7.51
CA VAL A 191 7.67 3.17 7.11
C VAL A 191 7.48 1.81 7.77
N VAL A 192 6.22 1.46 8.01
CA VAL A 192 5.81 0.11 8.35
C VAL A 192 5.43 -0.60 7.05
N VAL A 193 6.02 -1.76 6.82
CA VAL A 193 5.77 -2.62 5.66
C VAL A 193 4.91 -3.80 6.11
N TYR A 194 3.83 -4.01 5.39
CA TYR A 194 2.89 -5.12 5.58
C TYR A 194 2.93 -6.05 4.38
#